data_113584b358dd6b6fbceb95fb3ab57b28
#
_entry.id   113584b358dd6b6fbceb95fb3ab57b28
#
_cell.length_a   1.000
_cell.length_b   1.000
_cell.length_c   1.000
_cell.angle_alpha   90.00
_cell.angle_beta   90.00
_cell.angle_gamma   90.00
#
_symmetry.space_group_name_H-M   'P 1'
#
loop_
_entity.id
_entity.type
_entity.pdbx_description
1 polymer ?
#
loop_
_entity_poly.entity_id
_entity_poly.type
_entity_poly.pdbx_seq_one_letter_code
_entity_poly.pdbx_strand_id
1 'polypeptide(L)'
;YKIDTIIDFAYSTKKTSTYQNYLTARDEVVSKGTKHYTAKECYNEENGASRTYNLTDDISLEILWNNYYFDNTTDNENNYSVITRFKYKEQYFLFTGDLEKEGETKFVEHYKGNFPSVELYKAAHHGSKTSSNDDFLNLINPRISVVSCSAGNNEYTDYYKNTFPTQDYINRIAKYTDQVYATSLYSEESEKPLNGNVVVSSNGDDVAVACTNNTTKLKDSEWFNSTVY
;
A
#
# COMPACT_ATOMS: atom_id res chain seq x y z
N TYR A 1 21.01 -10.19 -3.97
CA TYR A 1 20.97 -9.41 -2.73
C TYR A 1 21.01 -10.37 -1.54
N LYS A 2 21.62 -9.92 -0.43
CA LYS A 2 21.50 -10.60 0.85
C LYS A 2 20.21 -10.16 1.52
N ILE A 3 19.39 -11.10 1.97
CA ILE A 3 18.15 -10.85 2.69
C ILE A 3 18.40 -11.18 4.17
N ASP A 4 18.30 -10.20 5.04
CA ASP A 4 18.53 -10.42 6.47
C ASP A 4 17.24 -10.84 7.20
N THR A 5 16.09 -10.26 6.81
CA THR A 5 14.80 -10.57 7.43
C THR A 5 13.68 -10.53 6.40
N ILE A 6 12.75 -11.46 6.51
CA ILE A 6 11.48 -11.47 5.79
C ILE A 6 10.36 -11.32 6.82
N ILE A 7 9.43 -10.42 6.56
CA ILE A 7 8.18 -10.29 7.32
C ILE A 7 7.03 -10.49 6.33
N ASP A 8 6.18 -11.45 6.58
CA ASP A 8 5.04 -11.74 5.73
C ASP A 8 3.72 -11.82 6.51
N PHE A 9 2.63 -12.12 5.80
CA PHE A 9 1.30 -12.20 6.38
C PHE A 9 1.18 -13.37 7.38
N ALA A 10 0.28 -13.20 8.35
CA ALA A 10 0.14 -14.14 9.46
C ALA A 10 -0.54 -15.47 9.07
N TYR A 11 -1.35 -15.46 8.01
CA TYR A 11 -2.19 -16.58 7.62
C TYR A 11 -2.56 -16.56 6.14
N SER A 12 -2.71 -17.73 5.52
CA SER A 12 -3.34 -17.95 4.22
C SER A 12 -3.85 -19.38 4.08
N THR A 13 -4.98 -19.53 3.40
CA THR A 13 -5.52 -20.86 3.01
C THR A 13 -5.16 -21.24 1.58
N LYS A 14 -4.46 -20.40 0.83
CA LYS A 14 -4.18 -20.61 -0.59
C LYS A 14 -3.26 -21.80 -0.82
N LYS A 15 -3.58 -22.55 -1.89
CA LYS A 15 -2.80 -23.71 -2.34
C LYS A 15 -2.36 -23.57 -3.80
N THR A 16 -2.32 -22.31 -4.30
CA THR A 16 -1.89 -22.05 -5.67
C THR A 16 -0.42 -22.38 -5.86
N SER A 17 -0.02 -22.73 -7.08
CA SER A 17 1.39 -22.99 -7.43
C SER A 17 2.27 -21.76 -7.13
N THR A 18 1.77 -20.57 -7.39
CA THR A 18 2.47 -19.30 -7.08
C THR A 18 2.78 -19.19 -5.59
N TYR A 19 1.78 -19.47 -4.73
CA TYR A 19 1.99 -19.44 -3.29
C TYR A 19 2.97 -20.52 -2.81
N GLN A 20 2.88 -21.74 -3.36
CA GLN A 20 3.83 -22.79 -3.04
C GLN A 20 5.27 -22.46 -3.47
N ASN A 21 5.43 -21.82 -4.63
CA ASN A 21 6.73 -21.33 -5.10
C ASN A 21 7.30 -20.26 -4.15
N TYR A 22 6.45 -19.34 -3.68
CA TYR A 22 6.83 -18.34 -2.69
C TYR A 22 7.33 -19.01 -1.39
N LEU A 23 6.56 -19.95 -0.82
CA LEU A 23 6.96 -20.66 0.39
C LEU A 23 8.30 -21.36 0.22
N THR A 24 8.50 -22.04 -0.92
CA THR A 24 9.76 -22.73 -1.23
C THR A 24 10.93 -21.76 -1.29
N ALA A 25 10.77 -20.63 -1.99
CA ALA A 25 11.82 -19.61 -2.10
C ALA A 25 12.14 -18.95 -0.75
N ARG A 26 11.12 -18.65 0.06
CA ARG A 26 11.29 -18.13 1.41
C ARG A 26 12.07 -19.12 2.29
N ASP A 27 11.64 -20.38 2.33
CA ASP A 27 12.25 -21.39 3.19
C ASP A 27 13.69 -21.72 2.77
N GLU A 28 14.00 -21.60 1.47
CA GLU A 28 15.37 -21.73 0.97
C GLU A 28 16.30 -20.64 1.55
N VAL A 29 15.87 -19.36 1.56
CA VAL A 29 16.71 -18.27 2.12
C VAL A 29 16.75 -18.33 3.65
N VAL A 30 15.68 -18.76 4.31
CA VAL A 30 15.64 -19.00 5.75
C VAL A 30 16.64 -20.08 6.14
N SER A 31 16.75 -21.17 5.37
CA SER A 31 17.73 -22.22 5.62
C SER A 31 19.19 -21.73 5.52
N LYS A 32 19.42 -20.59 4.85
CA LYS A 32 20.73 -19.92 4.70
C LYS A 32 20.98 -18.83 5.75
N GLY A 33 20.07 -18.68 6.73
CA GLY A 33 20.24 -17.76 7.87
C GLY A 33 19.44 -16.47 7.81
N THR A 34 18.56 -16.29 6.80
CA THR A 34 17.57 -15.21 6.79
C THR A 34 16.57 -15.44 7.91
N LYS A 35 16.25 -14.41 8.70
CA LYS A 35 15.18 -14.47 9.68
C LYS A 35 13.82 -14.39 9.00
N HIS A 36 12.85 -15.11 9.51
CA HIS A 36 11.47 -15.03 9.04
C HIS A 36 10.54 -14.82 10.23
N TYR A 37 9.65 -13.84 10.09
CA TYR A 37 8.61 -13.53 11.05
C TYR A 37 7.29 -13.27 10.33
N THR A 38 6.19 -13.63 10.96
CA THR A 38 4.88 -13.17 10.54
C THR A 38 4.60 -11.76 11.09
N ALA A 39 3.74 -11.01 10.42
CA ALA A 39 3.30 -9.70 10.92
C ALA A 39 2.67 -9.78 12.31
N LYS A 40 2.01 -10.91 12.65
CA LYS A 40 1.50 -11.20 13.99
C LYS A 40 2.61 -11.27 15.04
N GLU A 41 3.67 -12.02 14.76
CA GLU A 41 4.82 -12.14 15.66
C GLU A 41 5.50 -10.78 15.84
N CYS A 42 5.64 -10.02 14.75
CA CYS A 42 6.18 -8.66 14.84
C CYS A 42 5.31 -7.77 15.72
N TYR A 43 4.00 -7.77 15.52
CA TYR A 43 3.10 -6.94 16.31
C TYR A 43 3.10 -7.28 17.79
N ASN A 44 3.20 -8.58 18.11
CA ASN A 44 3.26 -9.08 19.50
C ASN A 44 4.67 -9.06 20.11
N GLU A 45 5.72 -8.81 19.31
CA GLU A 45 7.13 -8.89 19.71
C GLU A 45 7.53 -10.29 20.22
N GLU A 46 7.03 -11.32 19.52
CA GLU A 46 7.27 -12.74 19.82
C GLU A 46 8.45 -13.32 19.02
N ASN A 47 9.04 -14.41 19.48
CA ASN A 47 10.08 -15.19 18.78
C ASN A 47 11.30 -14.37 18.32
N GLY A 48 11.58 -13.23 18.95
CA GLY A 48 12.67 -12.33 18.57
C GLY A 48 12.32 -11.38 17.42
N ALA A 49 11.05 -11.32 17.01
CA ALA A 49 10.52 -10.30 16.14
C ALA A 49 10.37 -8.96 16.90
N SER A 50 10.31 -7.88 16.18
CA SER A 50 10.06 -6.53 16.72
C SER A 50 8.89 -5.89 16.00
N ARG A 51 8.09 -5.11 16.72
CA ARG A 51 7.05 -4.28 16.12
C ARG A 51 7.68 -3.11 15.35
N THR A 52 8.78 -2.57 15.88
CA THR A 52 9.47 -1.43 15.30
C THR A 52 10.91 -1.80 14.98
N TYR A 53 11.33 -1.53 13.77
CA TYR A 53 12.67 -1.71 13.25
C TYR A 53 13.31 -0.33 13.01
N ASN A 54 14.29 0.04 13.82
CA ASN A 54 15.07 1.27 13.60
C ASN A 54 16.06 1.02 12.47
N LEU A 55 15.85 1.69 11.33
CA LEU A 55 16.70 1.60 10.15
C LEU A 55 17.89 2.56 10.26
N THR A 56 17.66 3.71 10.89
CA THR A 56 18.66 4.69 11.31
C THR A 56 18.21 5.33 12.62
N ASP A 57 18.96 6.29 13.15
CA ASP A 57 18.58 7.05 14.36
C ASP A 57 17.24 7.81 14.16
N ASP A 58 16.96 8.25 12.95
CA ASP A 58 15.78 9.07 12.62
C ASP A 58 14.69 8.31 11.84
N ILE A 59 14.99 7.11 11.30
CA ILE A 59 14.07 6.37 10.44
C ILE A 59 13.70 5.05 11.09
N SER A 60 12.41 4.80 11.24
CA SER A 60 11.88 3.52 11.68
C SER A 60 10.80 2.97 10.75
N LEU A 61 10.71 1.64 10.72
CA LEU A 61 9.61 0.89 10.12
C LEU A 61 8.81 0.24 11.25
N GLU A 62 7.52 0.48 11.28
CA GLU A 62 6.59 -0.10 12.25
C GLU A 62 5.59 -1.02 11.55
N ILE A 63 5.37 -2.20 12.14
CA ILE A 63 4.29 -3.11 11.78
C ILE A 63 3.05 -2.70 12.56
N LEU A 64 2.05 -2.19 11.87
CA LEU A 64 0.80 -1.73 12.47
C LEU A 64 -0.17 -2.89 12.68
N TRP A 65 -1.14 -2.65 13.55
CA TRP A 65 -2.19 -3.61 13.83
C TRP A 65 -3.07 -3.88 12.61
N ASN A 66 -3.41 -5.15 12.43
CA ASN A 66 -4.46 -5.60 11.54
C ASN A 66 -5.26 -6.70 12.26
N ASN A 67 -6.59 -6.62 12.24
CA ASN A 67 -7.46 -7.63 12.85
C ASN A 67 -7.11 -9.05 12.38
N TYR A 68 -6.80 -9.18 11.11
CA TYR A 68 -6.56 -10.47 10.45
C TYR A 68 -5.16 -11.07 10.68
N TYR A 69 -4.36 -10.45 11.53
CA TYR A 69 -3.21 -11.13 12.16
C TYR A 69 -3.67 -12.15 13.22
N PHE A 70 -4.86 -11.91 13.81
CA PHE A 70 -5.42 -12.65 14.94
C PHE A 70 -6.68 -13.44 14.59
N ASP A 71 -7.36 -13.03 13.52
CA ASP A 71 -8.61 -13.60 13.04
C ASP A 71 -8.40 -14.17 11.63
N ASN A 72 -8.58 -15.46 11.48
CA ASN A 72 -8.42 -16.18 10.21
C ASN A 72 -9.75 -16.59 9.57
N THR A 73 -10.82 -15.86 9.88
CA THR A 73 -12.18 -16.19 9.43
C THR A 73 -12.58 -15.55 8.11
N THR A 74 -11.79 -14.60 7.58
CA THR A 74 -12.09 -13.98 6.30
C THR A 74 -11.69 -14.88 5.13
N ASP A 75 -12.56 -14.97 4.12
CA ASP A 75 -12.25 -15.61 2.83
C ASP A 75 -11.47 -14.68 1.88
N ASN A 76 -11.36 -13.41 2.25
CA ASN A 76 -10.68 -12.40 1.44
C ASN A 76 -9.20 -12.28 1.85
N GLU A 77 -8.31 -12.86 1.03
CA GLU A 77 -6.86 -12.87 1.27
C GLU A 77 -6.25 -11.45 1.34
N ASN A 78 -6.86 -10.46 0.69
CA ASN A 78 -6.39 -9.08 0.74
C ASN A 78 -6.43 -8.51 2.16
N ASN A 79 -7.35 -8.98 3.00
CA ASN A 79 -7.45 -8.55 4.39
C ASN A 79 -6.30 -9.08 5.27
N TYR A 80 -5.53 -10.08 4.83
CA TYR A 80 -4.30 -10.51 5.52
C TYR A 80 -3.08 -9.61 5.21
N SER A 81 -3.24 -8.53 4.48
CA SER A 81 -2.17 -7.58 4.14
C SER A 81 -1.37 -7.14 5.36
N VAL A 82 -0.05 -7.10 5.20
CA VAL A 82 0.86 -6.53 6.20
C VAL A 82 0.79 -5.01 6.11
N ILE A 83 0.42 -4.38 7.21
CA ILE A 83 0.30 -2.92 7.28
C ILE A 83 1.59 -2.36 7.88
N THR A 84 2.26 -1.50 7.12
CA THR A 84 3.54 -0.91 7.54
C THR A 84 3.49 0.61 7.49
N ARG A 85 4.18 1.23 8.44
CA ARG A 85 4.38 2.66 8.50
C ARG A 85 5.87 2.98 8.66
N PHE A 86 6.42 3.75 7.72
CA PHE A 86 7.70 4.38 7.95
C PHE A 86 7.49 5.70 8.70
N LYS A 87 8.36 5.97 9.65
CA LYS A 87 8.49 7.27 10.30
C LYS A 87 9.87 7.83 9.97
N TYR A 88 9.91 9.10 9.57
CA TYR A 88 11.13 9.89 9.49
C TYR A 88 10.89 11.21 10.20
N LYS A 89 11.54 11.40 11.35
CA LYS A 89 11.22 12.49 12.29
C LYS A 89 9.72 12.49 12.62
N GLU A 90 8.98 13.55 12.29
CA GLU A 90 7.53 13.66 12.51
C GLU A 90 6.69 13.37 11.25
N GLN A 91 7.28 12.81 10.21
CA GLN A 91 6.61 12.46 8.96
C GLN A 91 6.32 10.96 8.88
N TYR A 92 5.14 10.62 8.36
CA TYR A 92 4.64 9.24 8.30
C TYR A 92 4.30 8.85 6.88
N PHE A 93 4.68 7.63 6.50
CA PHE A 93 4.50 7.06 5.16
C PHE A 93 3.83 5.70 5.32
N LEU A 94 2.60 5.55 4.81
CA LEU A 94 1.74 4.41 5.08
C LEU A 94 1.59 3.49 3.86
N PHE A 95 1.74 2.18 4.11
CA PHE A 95 1.58 1.10 3.14
C PHE A 95 0.67 0.04 3.75
N THR A 96 -0.44 -0.28 3.07
CA THR A 96 -1.46 -1.20 3.59
C THR A 96 -1.69 -2.41 2.68
N GLY A 97 -0.80 -2.63 1.70
CA GLY A 97 -0.98 -3.70 0.71
C GLY A 97 -2.29 -3.53 -0.05
N ASP A 98 -3.05 -4.60 -0.11
CA ASP A 98 -4.36 -4.65 -0.76
C ASP A 98 -5.51 -4.73 0.26
N LEU A 99 -5.29 -4.22 1.49
CA LEU A 99 -6.31 -4.20 2.54
C LEU A 99 -7.64 -3.63 2.02
N GLU A 100 -8.73 -4.34 2.28
CA GLU A 100 -10.04 -3.94 1.84
C GLU A 100 -10.94 -3.42 2.99
N LYS A 101 -12.15 -3.03 2.64
CA LYS A 101 -13.09 -2.32 3.51
C LYS A 101 -13.24 -2.93 4.90
N GLU A 102 -13.33 -4.26 5.00
CA GLU A 102 -13.50 -4.92 6.31
C GLU A 102 -12.28 -4.70 7.20
N GLY A 103 -11.08 -4.90 6.64
CA GLY A 103 -9.83 -4.67 7.35
C GLY A 103 -9.63 -3.20 7.70
N GLU A 104 -9.95 -2.28 6.78
CA GLU A 104 -9.91 -0.83 7.02
C GLU A 104 -10.88 -0.41 8.13
N THR A 105 -12.10 -0.96 8.16
CA THR A 105 -13.08 -0.67 9.22
C THR A 105 -12.54 -1.09 10.59
N LYS A 106 -11.95 -2.28 10.68
CA LYS A 106 -11.32 -2.77 11.92
C LYS A 106 -10.11 -1.93 12.33
N PHE A 107 -9.32 -1.48 11.35
CA PHE A 107 -8.20 -0.58 11.57
C PHE A 107 -8.67 0.76 12.16
N VAL A 108 -9.71 1.37 11.60
CA VAL A 108 -10.32 2.61 12.11
C VAL A 108 -10.85 2.43 13.53
N GLU A 109 -11.56 1.32 13.80
CA GLU A 109 -12.05 0.99 15.14
C GLU A 109 -10.91 0.88 16.17
N HIS A 110 -9.78 0.29 15.78
CA HIS A 110 -8.62 0.11 16.65
C HIS A 110 -7.89 1.42 16.96
N TYR A 111 -7.63 2.24 15.92
CA TYR A 111 -6.85 3.47 16.05
C TYR A 111 -7.70 4.72 16.31
N LYS A 112 -8.98 4.59 16.52
CA LYS A 112 -9.93 5.68 16.66
C LYS A 112 -9.42 6.81 17.55
N GLY A 113 -9.24 7.99 16.95
CA GLY A 113 -8.81 9.21 17.64
C GLY A 113 -7.33 9.29 17.98
N ASN A 114 -6.50 8.31 17.56
CA ASN A 114 -5.07 8.27 17.89
C ASN A 114 -4.21 7.76 16.71
N PHE A 115 -4.40 8.35 15.53
CA PHE A 115 -3.57 8.07 14.36
C PHE A 115 -3.08 9.37 13.73
N PRO A 116 -1.79 9.51 13.41
CA PRO A 116 -1.26 10.73 12.81
C PRO A 116 -1.68 10.83 11.33
N SER A 117 -1.81 12.06 10.83
CA SER A 117 -1.88 12.31 9.39
C SER A 117 -0.62 11.79 8.70
N VAL A 118 -0.77 11.30 7.47
CA VAL A 118 0.35 10.73 6.72
C VAL A 118 0.75 11.61 5.55
N GLU A 119 2.07 11.75 5.34
CA GLU A 119 2.63 12.46 4.20
C GLU A 119 2.40 11.70 2.90
N LEU A 120 2.55 10.38 2.97
CA LEU A 120 2.34 9.48 1.84
C LEU A 120 1.42 8.33 2.23
N TYR A 121 0.45 8.09 1.40
CA TYR A 121 -0.34 6.86 1.36
C TYR A 121 -0.15 6.16 0.01
N LYS A 122 0.44 4.96 0.01
CA LYS A 122 0.39 4.07 -1.16
C LYS A 122 -1.04 3.52 -1.22
N ALA A 123 -1.81 3.92 -2.23
CA ALA A 123 -3.19 3.51 -2.40
C ALA A 123 -3.33 1.99 -2.32
N ALA A 124 -4.19 1.52 -1.43
CA ALA A 124 -4.46 0.11 -1.26
C ALA A 124 -5.07 -0.47 -2.53
N HIS A 125 -4.74 -1.73 -2.81
CA HIS A 125 -5.31 -2.53 -3.89
C HIS A 125 -5.40 -1.74 -5.21
N HIS A 126 -4.31 -1.06 -5.57
CA HIS A 126 -4.15 -0.31 -6.82
C HIS A 126 -5.22 0.78 -7.07
N GLY A 127 -5.82 1.31 -6.01
CA GLY A 127 -6.95 2.24 -6.12
C GLY A 127 -8.27 1.53 -6.47
N SER A 128 -8.48 0.33 -5.92
CA SER A 128 -9.73 -0.43 -6.05
C SER A 128 -10.90 0.29 -5.37
N LYS A 129 -12.11 0.03 -5.87
CA LYS A 129 -13.37 0.44 -5.22
C LYS A 129 -13.59 -0.19 -3.85
N THR A 130 -12.96 -1.32 -3.58
CA THR A 130 -13.10 -2.08 -2.33
C THR A 130 -12.21 -1.58 -1.21
N SER A 131 -11.25 -0.69 -1.52
CA SER A 131 -10.24 -0.18 -0.59
C SER A 131 -10.26 1.35 -0.51
N SER A 132 -9.51 1.94 0.41
CA SER A 132 -9.42 3.39 0.61
C SER A 132 -10.79 4.01 0.91
N ASN A 133 -11.49 3.44 1.90
CA ASN A 133 -12.84 3.90 2.28
C ASN A 133 -12.79 5.25 3.02
N ASP A 134 -13.92 5.97 3.02
CA ASP A 134 -13.97 7.34 3.55
C ASP A 134 -13.52 7.43 5.02
N ASP A 135 -13.99 6.52 5.89
CA ASP A 135 -13.59 6.53 7.31
C ASP A 135 -12.10 6.28 7.50
N PHE A 136 -11.52 5.38 6.68
CA PHE A 136 -10.10 5.11 6.69
C PHE A 136 -9.29 6.31 6.18
N LEU A 137 -9.67 6.89 5.04
CA LEU A 137 -9.03 8.09 4.52
C LEU A 137 -9.15 9.28 5.47
N ASN A 138 -10.30 9.42 6.15
CA ASN A 138 -10.49 10.45 7.18
C ASN A 138 -9.54 10.26 8.37
N LEU A 139 -9.29 9.02 8.79
CA LEU A 139 -8.37 8.71 9.87
C LEU A 139 -6.93 9.05 9.51
N ILE A 140 -6.46 8.62 8.34
CA ILE A 140 -5.06 8.77 7.93
C ILE A 140 -4.75 10.14 7.32
N ASN A 141 -5.75 10.87 6.82
CA ASN A 141 -5.68 12.21 6.23
C ASN A 141 -4.44 12.41 5.32
N PRO A 142 -4.35 11.73 4.18
CA PRO A 142 -3.13 11.66 3.39
C PRO A 142 -2.87 12.96 2.61
N ARG A 143 -1.60 13.44 2.60
CA ARG A 143 -1.18 14.59 1.80
C ARG A 143 -0.87 14.22 0.36
N ILE A 144 -0.24 13.06 0.15
CA ILE A 144 0.14 12.52 -1.16
C ILE A 144 -0.40 11.10 -1.25
N SER A 145 -1.00 10.74 -2.40
CA SER A 145 -1.34 9.34 -2.69
C SER A 145 -0.65 8.86 -3.96
N VAL A 146 -0.02 7.69 -3.88
CA VAL A 146 0.62 7.04 -5.03
C VAL A 146 -0.14 5.76 -5.36
N VAL A 147 -0.52 5.62 -6.61
CA VAL A 147 -1.23 4.45 -7.14
C VAL A 147 -0.28 3.67 -8.05
N SER A 148 0.05 2.46 -7.66
CA SER A 148 0.83 1.54 -8.49
C SER A 148 -0.13 0.82 -9.46
N CYS A 149 -0.35 1.38 -10.63
CA CYS A 149 -1.22 0.80 -11.67
C CYS A 149 -0.87 1.37 -13.04
N SER A 150 -1.42 0.75 -14.07
CA SER A 150 -1.55 1.35 -15.40
C SER A 150 -2.97 1.93 -15.51
N ALA A 151 -3.10 3.24 -15.26
CA ALA A 151 -4.40 3.88 -15.17
C ALA A 151 -5.15 3.81 -16.51
N GLY A 152 -6.39 3.34 -16.46
CA GLY A 152 -7.22 3.12 -17.63
C GLY A 152 -7.06 1.73 -18.27
N ASN A 153 -6.17 0.86 -17.77
CA ASN A 153 -6.05 -0.51 -18.23
C ASN A 153 -7.31 -1.32 -17.85
N ASN A 154 -7.89 -2.00 -18.80
CA ASN A 154 -9.07 -2.84 -18.64
C ASN A 154 -8.74 -4.34 -18.53
N GLU A 155 -7.50 -4.72 -18.22
CA GLU A 155 -7.03 -6.11 -18.12
C GLU A 155 -7.95 -6.99 -17.28
N TYR A 156 -8.53 -6.43 -16.21
CA TYR A 156 -9.40 -7.17 -15.29
C TYR A 156 -10.90 -6.93 -15.51
N THR A 157 -11.31 -6.04 -16.43
CA THR A 157 -12.72 -5.68 -16.63
C THR A 157 -12.93 -4.86 -17.90
N ASP A 158 -13.96 -5.18 -18.65
CA ASP A 158 -14.43 -4.38 -19.79
C ASP A 158 -15.26 -3.16 -19.34
N TYR A 159 -15.60 -3.09 -18.04
CA TYR A 159 -16.40 -2.00 -17.52
C TYR A 159 -15.50 -0.86 -17.01
N TYR A 160 -15.48 0.25 -17.74
CA TYR A 160 -14.58 1.39 -17.53
C TYR A 160 -14.53 1.93 -16.09
N LYS A 161 -15.64 1.88 -15.34
CA LYS A 161 -15.67 2.31 -13.92
C LYS A 161 -14.91 1.39 -12.97
N ASN A 162 -14.57 0.19 -13.41
CA ASN A 162 -13.77 -0.74 -12.63
C ASN A 162 -12.30 -0.79 -13.05
N THR A 163 -11.89 -0.02 -14.06
CA THR A 163 -10.47 0.13 -14.41
C THR A 163 -9.74 0.82 -13.27
N PHE A 164 -8.49 0.44 -13.02
CA PHE A 164 -7.69 1.06 -11.97
C PHE A 164 -7.03 2.37 -12.42
N PRO A 165 -6.93 3.37 -11.53
CA PRO A 165 -7.68 3.48 -10.27
C PRO A 165 -9.16 3.68 -10.53
N THR A 166 -10.02 3.08 -9.71
CA THR A 166 -11.47 3.12 -9.93
C THR A 166 -12.05 4.52 -9.65
N GLN A 167 -13.17 4.83 -10.30
CA GLN A 167 -13.89 6.09 -10.07
C GLN A 167 -14.25 6.28 -8.59
N ASP A 168 -14.62 5.20 -7.90
CA ASP A 168 -14.97 5.24 -6.48
C ASP A 168 -13.77 5.64 -5.62
N TYR A 169 -12.57 5.11 -5.91
CA TYR A 169 -11.35 5.55 -5.24
C TYR A 169 -11.06 7.03 -5.50
N ILE A 170 -11.14 7.46 -6.76
CA ILE A 170 -10.88 8.86 -7.15
C ILE A 170 -11.83 9.81 -6.41
N ASN A 171 -13.12 9.50 -6.36
CA ASN A 171 -14.13 10.30 -5.69
C ASN A 171 -13.88 10.41 -4.18
N ARG A 172 -13.33 9.36 -3.56
CA ARG A 172 -12.99 9.38 -2.13
C ARG A 172 -11.70 10.15 -1.85
N ILE A 173 -10.62 9.83 -2.56
CA ILE A 173 -9.31 10.45 -2.30
C ILE A 173 -9.29 11.95 -2.61
N ALA A 174 -10.05 12.40 -3.61
CA ALA A 174 -10.14 13.81 -3.99
C ALA A 174 -10.68 14.74 -2.88
N LYS A 175 -11.35 14.19 -1.86
CA LYS A 175 -11.79 14.95 -0.68
C LYS A 175 -10.63 15.33 0.24
N TYR A 176 -9.49 14.65 0.15
CA TYR A 176 -8.35 14.79 1.05
C TYR A 176 -7.14 15.41 0.36
N THR A 177 -6.86 15.00 -0.88
CA THR A 177 -5.72 15.52 -1.62
C THR A 177 -5.95 15.51 -3.13
N ASP A 178 -5.33 16.47 -3.80
CA ASP A 178 -5.20 16.51 -5.26
C ASP A 178 -3.83 15.98 -5.73
N GLN A 179 -2.94 15.63 -4.80
CA GLN A 179 -1.60 15.11 -5.10
C GLN A 179 -1.63 13.60 -5.24
N VAL A 180 -2.31 13.14 -6.29
CA VAL A 180 -2.42 11.72 -6.64
C VAL A 180 -1.57 11.44 -7.87
N TYR A 181 -0.69 10.42 -7.79
CA TYR A 181 0.24 10.04 -8.86
C TYR A 181 0.08 8.56 -9.18
N ALA A 182 -0.23 8.22 -10.45
CA ALA A 182 -0.21 6.85 -10.95
C ALA A 182 1.15 6.55 -11.62
N THR A 183 1.64 5.32 -11.48
CA THR A 183 2.93 4.91 -12.08
C THR A 183 2.89 4.96 -13.60
N SER A 184 1.78 4.50 -14.21
CA SER A 184 1.61 4.45 -15.66
C SER A 184 0.21 4.91 -16.06
N LEU A 185 0.07 5.32 -17.33
CA LEU A 185 -1.23 5.38 -18.00
C LEU A 185 -1.25 4.29 -19.07
N TYR A 186 -2.39 3.63 -19.20
CA TYR A 186 -2.63 2.75 -20.34
C TYR A 186 -2.85 3.60 -21.58
N SER A 187 -2.14 3.25 -22.66
CA SER A 187 -2.33 3.83 -23.97
C SER A 187 -2.13 2.73 -25.02
N GLU A 188 -3.08 2.60 -25.92
CA GLU A 188 -2.93 1.69 -27.05
C GLU A 188 -1.84 2.14 -28.04
N GLU A 189 -1.50 3.44 -28.03
CA GLU A 189 -0.59 4.06 -28.97
C GLU A 189 0.85 4.23 -28.44
N SER A 190 1.06 4.13 -27.15
CA SER A 190 2.40 4.29 -26.57
C SER A 190 2.65 3.41 -25.35
N GLU A 191 3.74 2.68 -25.37
CA GLU A 191 4.25 1.89 -24.24
C GLU A 191 4.96 2.76 -23.17
N LYS A 192 4.90 4.08 -23.29
CA LYS A 192 5.61 4.97 -22.35
C LYS A 192 4.80 5.14 -21.07
N PRO A 193 5.36 4.74 -19.93
CA PRO A 193 4.70 4.98 -18.63
C PRO A 193 4.53 6.49 -18.41
N LEU A 194 3.40 6.93 -17.85
CA LEU A 194 3.14 8.34 -17.58
C LEU A 194 4.23 8.93 -16.69
N ASN A 195 4.33 8.45 -15.47
CA ASN A 195 5.27 8.93 -14.46
C ASN A 195 6.51 8.02 -14.35
N GLY A 196 6.38 6.75 -14.70
CA GLY A 196 7.40 5.75 -14.48
C GLY A 196 7.55 5.46 -12.98
N ASN A 197 8.79 5.47 -12.47
CA ASN A 197 8.99 5.37 -11.04
C ASN A 197 8.56 6.68 -10.37
N VAL A 198 7.69 6.56 -9.38
CA VAL A 198 7.30 7.68 -8.52
C VAL A 198 8.22 7.69 -7.31
N VAL A 199 9.04 8.72 -7.20
CA VAL A 199 9.98 8.91 -6.08
C VAL A 199 9.42 9.96 -5.14
N VAL A 200 9.18 9.57 -3.91
CA VAL A 200 8.78 10.47 -2.83
C VAL A 200 9.97 10.64 -1.90
N SER A 201 10.46 11.86 -1.79
CA SER A 201 11.65 12.20 -1.00
C SER A 201 11.27 13.09 0.17
N SER A 202 11.90 12.87 1.31
CA SER A 202 11.75 13.69 2.50
C SER A 202 13.12 14.14 3.02
N ASN A 203 13.18 15.36 3.52
CA ASN A 203 14.31 15.90 4.30
C ASN A 203 13.99 15.99 5.81
N GLY A 204 12.79 15.52 6.21
CA GLY A 204 12.27 15.56 7.58
C GLY A 204 11.42 16.79 7.89
N ASP A 205 11.44 17.82 7.04
CA ASP A 205 10.61 19.01 7.13
C ASP A 205 9.61 19.06 5.96
N ASP A 206 10.10 18.83 4.74
CA ASP A 206 9.32 18.82 3.51
C ASP A 206 9.33 17.46 2.82
N VAL A 207 8.26 17.19 2.08
CA VAL A 207 8.14 15.99 1.21
C VAL A 207 7.89 16.45 -0.23
N ALA A 208 8.67 15.93 -1.15
CA ALA A 208 8.57 16.21 -2.58
C ALA A 208 8.33 14.94 -3.38
N VAL A 209 7.63 15.09 -4.51
CA VAL A 209 7.42 14.02 -5.49
C VAL A 209 8.19 14.34 -6.76
N ALA A 210 8.95 13.38 -7.24
CA ALA A 210 9.58 13.41 -8.55
C ALA A 210 9.39 12.07 -9.25
N CYS A 211 9.20 12.08 -10.55
CA CYS A 211 9.01 10.88 -11.33
C CYS A 211 10.10 10.77 -12.40
N THR A 212 10.39 9.53 -12.85
CA THR A 212 11.46 9.32 -13.84
C THR A 212 11.14 9.88 -15.22
N ASN A 213 9.85 10.00 -15.58
CA ASN A 213 9.42 10.59 -16.87
C ASN A 213 8.81 11.98 -16.67
N ASN A 214 7.56 12.00 -16.24
CA ASN A 214 6.81 13.22 -15.98
C ASN A 214 6.39 13.23 -14.50
N THR A 215 6.30 14.38 -13.87
CA THR A 215 5.72 14.49 -12.53
C THR A 215 4.30 15.03 -12.69
N THR A 216 3.43 14.22 -13.29
CA THR A 216 2.07 14.60 -13.63
C THR A 216 1.10 14.05 -12.59
N LYS A 217 0.34 14.91 -11.94
CA LYS A 217 -0.77 14.50 -11.09
C LYS A 217 -1.84 13.79 -11.92
N LEU A 218 -2.51 12.82 -11.33
CA LEU A 218 -3.53 12.04 -12.03
C LEU A 218 -4.62 12.93 -12.65
N LYS A 219 -5.07 13.95 -11.91
CA LYS A 219 -6.08 14.92 -12.38
C LYS A 219 -5.66 15.75 -13.59
N ASP A 220 -4.36 15.91 -13.82
CA ASP A 220 -3.79 16.69 -14.93
C ASP A 220 -3.47 15.79 -16.15
N SER A 221 -3.73 14.49 -16.05
CA SER A 221 -3.51 13.53 -17.14
C SER A 221 -4.63 13.59 -18.18
N GLU A 222 -4.30 13.27 -19.43
CA GLU A 222 -5.27 13.17 -20.52
C GLU A 222 -6.34 12.12 -20.21
N TRP A 223 -5.96 10.99 -19.65
CA TRP A 223 -6.90 9.94 -19.27
C TRP A 223 -7.94 10.44 -18.27
N PHE A 224 -7.53 11.15 -17.23
CA PHE A 224 -8.45 11.70 -16.23
C PHE A 224 -9.45 12.67 -16.87
N ASN A 225 -8.95 13.58 -17.72
CA ASN A 225 -9.78 14.59 -18.36
C ASN A 225 -10.74 14.02 -19.42
N SER A 226 -10.45 12.82 -19.97
CA SER A 226 -11.30 12.16 -20.98
C SER A 226 -12.24 11.09 -20.41
N THR A 227 -11.98 10.58 -19.21
CA THR A 227 -12.61 9.32 -18.72
C THR A 227 -13.29 9.48 -17.35
N VAL A 228 -12.83 10.39 -16.53
CA VAL A 228 -13.35 10.60 -15.16
C VAL A 228 -14.38 11.71 -15.15
N TYR A 229 -15.56 11.43 -14.65
CA TYR A 229 -16.71 12.34 -14.58
C TYR A 229 -17.08 12.69 -13.14
#